data_2e392549fcbdc913eeb960d0c196bad2
#
_entry.id   2e392549fcbdc913eeb960d0c196bad2
#
_cell.length_a   1.000
_cell.length_b   1.000
_cell.length_c   1.000
_cell.angle_alpha   90.00
_cell.angle_beta   90.00
_cell.angle_gamma   90.00
#
_symmetry.space_group_name_H-M   'P 1'
#
loop_
_entity.id
_entity.type
_entity.pdbx_description
1 polymer ?
#
loop_
_entity_poly.entity_id
_entity_poly.type
_entity_poly.pdbx_seq_one_letter_code
_entity_poly.pdbx_strand_id
1 'polypeptide(L)'
;MVTPVAVVGATGRLGALVASVVEELPDFELVARLSSKDGAHEAPPSVFGDAALVVDVTVPALSPAIVENALVAGANVLVGTSGWSQDRLAKLRAGLEARPDQGVLVVPNFSIGSVLGTHLATIAAPWFPSVEIVETHHAGKVDSPSGTAVRTAELIADARREVGPVDAPHVDQRARGQQVASIPIHSLRLPGVKAVQDVLLSGPGETLTIRHDTNDDVAYVAGIRAALTAVGSMRGLTVGLGSVLGIG
;
A
#
# COMPACT_ATOMS: atom_id res chain seq x y z
N MET A 1 -24.30 -14.53 -0.74
CA MET A 1 -23.88 -14.73 -2.16
C MET A 1 -22.36 -14.77 -2.18
N VAL A 2 -21.79 -15.75 -2.85
CA VAL A 2 -20.34 -15.86 -3.00
C VAL A 2 -19.86 -14.81 -4.01
N THR A 3 -18.80 -14.08 -3.70
CA THR A 3 -18.24 -13.03 -4.54
C THR A 3 -17.20 -13.64 -5.50
N PRO A 4 -17.43 -13.61 -6.83
CA PRO A 4 -16.44 -14.09 -7.78
C PRO A 4 -15.27 -13.10 -7.91
N VAL A 5 -14.04 -13.61 -7.79
CA VAL A 5 -12.80 -12.83 -7.76
C VAL A 5 -11.85 -13.25 -8.88
N ALA A 6 -11.33 -12.27 -9.61
CA ALA A 6 -10.21 -12.46 -10.53
C ALA A 6 -8.92 -11.87 -9.90
N VAL A 7 -7.83 -12.61 -9.92
CA VAL A 7 -6.52 -12.14 -9.44
C VAL A 7 -5.57 -11.95 -10.60
N VAL A 8 -5.14 -10.70 -10.82
CA VAL A 8 -4.17 -10.32 -11.87
C VAL A 8 -2.79 -10.19 -11.25
N GLY A 9 -1.82 -10.90 -11.81
CA GLY A 9 -0.50 -11.09 -11.21
C GLY A 9 -0.42 -12.34 -10.33
N ALA A 10 -1.35 -13.29 -10.50
CA ALA A 10 -1.51 -14.49 -9.68
C ALA A 10 -0.27 -15.39 -9.62
N THR A 11 0.65 -15.30 -10.58
CA THR A 11 1.92 -16.06 -10.61
C THR A 11 3.04 -15.40 -9.79
N GLY A 12 2.86 -14.15 -9.39
CA GLY A 12 3.79 -13.45 -8.51
C GLY A 12 3.64 -13.89 -7.04
N ARG A 13 4.65 -13.57 -6.22
CA ARG A 13 4.65 -13.93 -4.79
C ARG A 13 3.40 -13.43 -4.05
N LEU A 14 3.09 -12.13 -4.17
CA LEU A 14 1.90 -11.56 -3.53
C LEU A 14 0.61 -12.07 -4.17
N GLY A 15 0.59 -12.26 -5.49
CA GLY A 15 -0.59 -12.77 -6.20
C GLY A 15 -0.95 -14.21 -5.83
N ALA A 16 0.05 -15.07 -5.66
CA ALA A 16 -0.17 -16.44 -5.17
C ALA A 16 -0.76 -16.44 -3.75
N LEU A 17 -0.25 -15.57 -2.87
CA LEU A 17 -0.79 -15.41 -1.51
C LEU A 17 -2.24 -14.89 -1.53
N VAL A 18 -2.54 -13.87 -2.35
CA VAL A 18 -3.92 -13.35 -2.49
C VAL A 18 -4.86 -14.46 -2.99
N ALA A 19 -4.44 -15.21 -4.01
CA ALA A 19 -5.25 -16.30 -4.55
C ALA A 19 -5.53 -17.40 -3.51
N SER A 20 -4.51 -17.77 -2.69
CA SER A 20 -4.70 -18.72 -1.58
C SER A 20 -5.68 -18.17 -0.53
N VAL A 21 -5.57 -16.88 -0.17
CA VAL A 21 -6.49 -16.26 0.79
C VAL A 21 -7.93 -16.22 0.26
N VAL A 22 -8.12 -15.96 -1.04
CA VAL A 22 -9.46 -15.98 -1.67
C VAL A 22 -10.06 -17.38 -1.59
N GLU A 23 -9.27 -18.43 -1.87
CA GLU A 23 -9.73 -19.83 -1.82
C GLU A 23 -10.05 -20.33 -0.40
N GLU A 24 -9.44 -19.75 0.63
CA GLU A 24 -9.72 -20.06 2.04
C GLU A 24 -10.99 -19.38 2.57
N LEU A 25 -11.47 -18.31 1.93
CA LEU A 25 -12.60 -17.52 2.40
C LEU A 25 -13.93 -18.03 1.81
N PRO A 26 -14.91 -18.47 2.63
CA PRO A 26 -16.14 -19.09 2.13
C PRO A 26 -17.05 -18.14 1.36
N ASP A 27 -16.88 -16.83 1.55
CA ASP A 27 -17.68 -15.79 0.88
C ASP A 27 -17.11 -15.37 -0.48
N PHE A 28 -16.00 -15.98 -0.92
CA PHE A 28 -15.32 -15.64 -2.17
C PHE A 28 -15.08 -16.89 -3.02
N GLU A 29 -15.07 -16.72 -4.33
CA GLU A 29 -14.75 -17.76 -5.31
C GLU A 29 -13.69 -17.22 -6.29
N LEU A 30 -12.58 -17.93 -6.43
CA LEU A 30 -11.53 -17.56 -7.38
C LEU A 30 -11.91 -18.05 -8.78
N VAL A 31 -12.44 -17.15 -9.62
CA VAL A 31 -12.91 -17.47 -10.98
C VAL A 31 -11.83 -17.30 -12.04
N ALA A 32 -10.79 -16.50 -11.81
CA ALA A 32 -9.68 -16.32 -12.75
C ALA A 32 -8.35 -16.05 -12.05
N ARG A 33 -7.28 -16.72 -12.56
CA ARG A 33 -5.87 -16.44 -12.21
C ARG A 33 -5.18 -15.92 -13.46
N LEU A 34 -4.90 -14.63 -13.50
CA LEU A 34 -4.32 -13.97 -14.66
C LEU A 34 -2.87 -13.60 -14.40
N SER A 35 -2.03 -13.76 -15.41
CA SER A 35 -0.61 -13.39 -15.40
C SER A 35 -0.32 -12.38 -16.51
N SER A 36 0.92 -11.92 -16.61
CA SER A 36 1.36 -11.08 -17.72
C SER A 36 1.20 -11.72 -19.10
N LYS A 37 1.12 -13.08 -19.16
CA LYS A 37 0.92 -13.83 -20.41
C LYS A 37 -0.53 -13.79 -20.90
N ASP A 38 -1.47 -13.54 -20.01
CA ASP A 38 -2.90 -13.50 -20.33
C ASP A 38 -3.35 -12.12 -20.81
N GLY A 39 -2.41 -11.15 -20.89
CA GLY A 39 -2.65 -9.84 -21.47
C GLY A 39 -3.68 -8.97 -20.76
N ALA A 40 -3.92 -9.18 -19.46
CA ALA A 40 -4.98 -8.50 -18.71
C ALA A 40 -4.94 -6.95 -18.77
N HIS A 41 -3.82 -6.37 -19.14
CA HIS A 41 -3.63 -4.93 -19.35
C HIS A 41 -4.00 -4.45 -20.78
N GLU A 42 -4.02 -5.36 -21.75
CA GLU A 42 -4.38 -5.12 -23.16
C GLU A 42 -5.68 -5.83 -23.56
N ALA A 43 -6.12 -6.77 -22.74
CA ALA A 43 -7.27 -7.61 -23.02
C ALA A 43 -8.59 -6.84 -22.86
N PRO A 44 -9.64 -7.24 -23.61
CA PRO A 44 -10.97 -6.72 -23.38
C PRO A 44 -11.44 -7.04 -21.96
N PRO A 45 -12.39 -6.27 -21.40
CA PRO A 45 -12.94 -6.50 -20.06
C PRO A 45 -13.43 -7.93 -19.79
N SER A 46 -13.81 -8.66 -20.84
CA SER A 46 -14.24 -10.06 -20.77
C SER A 46 -13.18 -11.03 -20.25
N VAL A 47 -11.89 -10.64 -20.18
CA VAL A 47 -10.82 -11.48 -19.61
C VAL A 47 -11.05 -11.78 -18.12
N PHE A 48 -11.79 -10.92 -17.42
CA PHE A 48 -12.10 -11.12 -16.01
C PHE A 48 -13.30 -12.06 -15.77
N GLY A 49 -13.95 -12.55 -16.85
CA GLY A 49 -15.15 -13.38 -16.75
C GLY A 49 -16.28 -12.66 -16.00
N ASP A 50 -16.94 -13.37 -15.08
CA ASP A 50 -18.02 -12.84 -14.26
C ASP A 50 -17.52 -12.26 -12.92
N ALA A 51 -16.24 -11.90 -12.81
CA ALA A 51 -15.67 -11.39 -11.58
C ALA A 51 -16.36 -10.09 -11.12
N ALA A 52 -16.92 -10.10 -9.92
CA ALA A 52 -17.43 -8.92 -9.25
C ALA A 52 -16.34 -8.11 -8.56
N LEU A 53 -15.19 -8.75 -8.30
CA LEU A 53 -13.99 -8.14 -7.72
C LEU A 53 -12.75 -8.54 -8.52
N VAL A 54 -11.96 -7.55 -8.91
CA VAL A 54 -10.63 -7.77 -9.52
C VAL A 54 -9.57 -7.33 -8.54
N VAL A 55 -8.58 -8.20 -8.29
CA VAL A 55 -7.41 -7.89 -7.47
C VAL A 55 -6.19 -7.71 -8.37
N ASP A 56 -5.65 -6.49 -8.42
CA ASP A 56 -4.41 -6.18 -9.15
C ASP A 56 -3.20 -6.19 -8.21
N VAL A 57 -2.31 -7.15 -8.42
CA VAL A 57 -1.01 -7.27 -7.73
C VAL A 57 0.11 -7.48 -8.74
N THR A 58 0.15 -6.62 -9.74
CA THR A 58 1.08 -6.66 -10.87
C THR A 58 2.25 -5.68 -10.69
N VAL A 59 2.52 -4.88 -11.72
CA VAL A 59 3.60 -3.88 -11.72
C VAL A 59 3.04 -2.47 -12.00
N PRO A 60 3.70 -1.41 -11.55
CA PRO A 60 3.20 -0.03 -11.65
C PRO A 60 2.88 0.45 -13.07
N ALA A 61 3.56 -0.12 -14.08
CA ALA A 61 3.35 0.26 -15.47
C ALA A 61 2.02 -0.26 -16.04
N LEU A 62 1.53 -1.41 -15.57
CA LEU A 62 0.35 -2.09 -16.10
C LEU A 62 -0.92 -1.81 -15.26
N SER A 63 -0.73 -1.55 -13.97
CA SER A 63 -1.81 -1.39 -13.00
C SER A 63 -2.92 -0.41 -13.42
N PRO A 64 -2.64 0.79 -13.94
CA PRO A 64 -3.70 1.72 -14.35
C PRO A 64 -4.62 1.17 -15.44
N ALA A 65 -4.06 0.47 -16.43
CA ALA A 65 -4.84 -0.14 -17.51
C ALA A 65 -5.70 -1.31 -17.01
N ILE A 66 -5.15 -2.14 -16.11
CA ILE A 66 -5.87 -3.25 -15.48
C ILE A 66 -7.06 -2.72 -14.67
N VAL A 67 -6.84 -1.69 -13.86
CA VAL A 67 -7.90 -1.06 -13.05
C VAL A 67 -9.01 -0.50 -13.94
N GLU A 68 -8.66 0.23 -15.00
CA GLU A 68 -9.66 0.75 -15.93
C GLU A 68 -10.45 -0.35 -16.63
N ASN A 69 -9.79 -1.40 -17.12
CA ASN A 69 -10.44 -2.55 -17.75
C ASN A 69 -11.39 -3.28 -16.78
N ALA A 70 -10.99 -3.44 -15.51
CA ALA A 70 -11.83 -4.04 -14.48
C ALA A 70 -13.08 -3.19 -14.18
N LEU A 71 -12.91 -1.87 -14.12
CA LEU A 71 -14.04 -0.94 -13.95
C LEU A 71 -14.99 -0.96 -15.15
N VAL A 72 -14.48 -1.06 -16.38
CA VAL A 72 -15.31 -1.23 -17.59
C VAL A 72 -16.06 -2.55 -17.57
N ALA A 73 -15.48 -3.61 -17.00
CA ALA A 73 -16.14 -4.90 -16.78
C ALA A 73 -17.24 -4.85 -15.69
N GLY A 74 -17.38 -3.76 -14.96
CA GLY A 74 -18.37 -3.61 -13.88
C GLY A 74 -17.88 -4.09 -12.51
N ALA A 75 -16.63 -4.51 -12.38
CA ALA A 75 -16.07 -5.01 -11.11
C ALA A 75 -15.61 -3.90 -10.16
N ASN A 76 -15.66 -4.15 -8.85
CA ASN A 76 -14.87 -3.41 -7.88
C ASN A 76 -13.40 -3.82 -7.97
N VAL A 77 -12.47 -2.97 -7.49
CA VAL A 77 -11.04 -3.26 -7.63
C VAL A 77 -10.30 -3.11 -6.32
N LEU A 78 -9.53 -4.14 -5.97
CA LEU A 78 -8.51 -4.09 -4.93
C LEU A 78 -7.13 -3.99 -5.58
N VAL A 79 -6.39 -2.92 -5.30
CA VAL A 79 -5.07 -2.68 -5.87
C VAL A 79 -4.00 -2.85 -4.79
N GLY A 80 -3.15 -3.86 -4.94
CA GLY A 80 -1.94 -4.05 -4.13
C GLY A 80 -0.66 -3.67 -4.87
N THR A 81 -0.78 -3.25 -6.13
CA THR A 81 0.35 -2.78 -6.94
C THR A 81 0.80 -1.41 -6.46
N SER A 82 2.11 -1.22 -6.28
CA SER A 82 2.71 0.07 -5.91
C SER A 82 2.72 1.09 -7.07
N GLY A 83 3.17 2.33 -6.81
CA GLY A 83 3.36 3.35 -7.85
C GLY A 83 2.11 4.17 -8.21
N TRP A 84 1.11 4.20 -7.34
CA TRP A 84 -0.05 5.08 -7.44
C TRP A 84 0.27 6.47 -6.87
N SER A 85 0.82 7.34 -7.73
CA SER A 85 1.09 8.74 -7.40
C SER A 85 -0.20 9.54 -7.17
N GLN A 86 -0.10 10.72 -6.57
CA GLN A 86 -1.24 11.62 -6.37
C GLN A 86 -1.96 11.95 -7.69
N ASP A 87 -1.22 12.14 -8.78
CA ASP A 87 -1.80 12.40 -10.12
C ASP A 87 -2.60 11.20 -10.64
N ARG A 88 -2.10 9.96 -10.44
CA ARG A 88 -2.81 8.73 -10.81
C ARG A 88 -4.08 8.56 -9.98
N LEU A 89 -3.99 8.79 -8.68
CA LEU A 89 -5.14 8.74 -7.76
C LEU A 89 -6.19 9.81 -8.10
N ALA A 90 -5.78 11.02 -8.44
CA ALA A 90 -6.69 12.08 -8.86
C ALA A 90 -7.44 11.73 -10.15
N LYS A 91 -6.74 11.19 -11.15
CA LYS A 91 -7.36 10.71 -12.40
C LYS A 91 -8.35 9.56 -12.14
N LEU A 92 -7.98 8.60 -11.30
CA LEU A 92 -8.85 7.49 -10.94
C LEU A 92 -10.10 7.98 -10.21
N ARG A 93 -9.96 8.92 -9.27
CA ARG A 93 -11.09 9.52 -8.55
C ARG A 93 -12.07 10.20 -9.51
N ALA A 94 -11.57 11.00 -10.45
CA ALA A 94 -12.42 11.64 -11.46
C ALA A 94 -13.12 10.60 -12.36
N GLY A 95 -12.44 9.51 -12.74
CA GLY A 95 -13.04 8.44 -13.53
C GLY A 95 -14.15 7.69 -12.79
N LEU A 96 -14.10 7.61 -11.47
CA LEU A 96 -15.12 6.98 -10.64
C LEU A 96 -16.39 7.84 -10.45
N GLU A 97 -16.35 9.14 -10.70
CA GLU A 97 -17.56 10.00 -10.66
C GLU A 97 -18.64 9.54 -11.64
N ALA A 98 -18.24 8.99 -12.78
CA ALA A 98 -19.13 8.39 -13.76
C ALA A 98 -19.60 6.96 -13.42
N ARG A 99 -19.09 6.40 -12.31
CA ARG A 99 -19.31 5.00 -11.87
C ARG A 99 -19.67 4.95 -10.38
N PRO A 100 -20.80 5.54 -9.96
CA PRO A 100 -21.12 5.73 -8.53
C PRO A 100 -21.31 4.43 -7.75
N ASP A 101 -21.57 3.32 -8.43
CA ASP A 101 -21.79 2.00 -7.82
C ASP A 101 -20.49 1.17 -7.70
N GLN A 102 -19.37 1.69 -8.20
CA GLN A 102 -18.09 0.99 -8.15
C GLN A 102 -17.13 1.59 -7.09
N GLY A 103 -16.31 0.71 -6.48
CA GLY A 103 -15.29 1.07 -5.53
C GLY A 103 -13.92 0.56 -5.91
N VAL A 104 -12.91 1.38 -5.63
CA VAL A 104 -11.50 1.00 -5.73
C VAL A 104 -10.81 1.22 -4.39
N LEU A 105 -10.18 0.17 -3.87
CA LEU A 105 -9.34 0.22 -2.69
C LEU A 105 -7.87 0.05 -3.10
N VAL A 106 -7.08 1.10 -2.98
CA VAL A 106 -5.62 1.04 -3.22
C VAL A 106 -4.91 0.82 -1.89
N VAL A 107 -4.20 -0.31 -1.77
CA VAL A 107 -3.50 -0.73 -0.55
C VAL A 107 -1.99 -0.74 -0.79
N PRO A 108 -1.27 0.30 -0.37
CA PRO A 108 0.20 0.36 -0.52
C PRO A 108 0.93 -0.72 0.28
N ASN A 109 0.35 -1.18 1.38
CA ASN A 109 0.90 -2.22 2.23
C ASN A 109 -0.21 -3.00 2.95
N PHE A 110 -0.22 -4.32 2.82
CA PHE A 110 -1.19 -5.20 3.47
C PHE A 110 -0.81 -5.57 4.91
N SER A 111 0.38 -5.23 5.40
CA SER A 111 0.77 -5.51 6.78
C SER A 111 0.03 -4.59 7.76
N ILE A 112 -0.84 -5.17 8.60
CA ILE A 112 -1.55 -4.42 9.65
C ILE A 112 -0.56 -3.75 10.60
N GLY A 113 0.53 -4.44 10.97
CA GLY A 113 1.56 -3.87 11.84
C GLY A 113 2.23 -2.64 11.22
N SER A 114 2.50 -2.65 9.91
CA SER A 114 3.05 -1.49 9.20
C SER A 114 2.07 -0.30 9.19
N VAL A 115 0.79 -0.57 8.97
CA VAL A 115 -0.28 0.46 8.96
C VAL A 115 -0.44 1.07 10.36
N LEU A 116 -0.48 0.24 11.39
CA LEU A 116 -0.54 0.68 12.79
C LEU A 116 0.71 1.46 13.19
N GLY A 117 1.91 0.97 12.84
CA GLY A 117 3.16 1.66 13.14
C GLY A 117 3.21 3.06 12.51
N THR A 118 2.78 3.19 11.26
CA THR A 118 2.65 4.49 10.59
C THR A 118 1.63 5.39 11.29
N HIS A 119 0.45 4.86 11.64
CA HIS A 119 -0.58 5.63 12.34
C HIS A 119 -0.11 6.11 13.72
N LEU A 120 0.52 5.25 14.52
CA LEU A 120 1.10 5.64 15.82
C LEU A 120 2.18 6.71 15.65
N ALA A 121 2.99 6.63 14.60
CA ALA A 121 3.99 7.64 14.28
C ALA A 121 3.36 9.00 13.97
N THR A 122 2.23 9.04 13.24
CA THR A 122 1.52 10.31 12.97
C THR A 122 0.92 10.92 14.24
N ILE A 123 0.42 10.10 15.16
CA ILE A 123 -0.09 10.57 16.45
C ILE A 123 1.03 11.15 17.32
N ALA A 124 2.20 10.51 17.34
CA ALA A 124 3.32 10.93 18.17
C ALA A 124 4.10 12.13 17.59
N ALA A 125 4.22 12.21 16.27
CA ALA A 125 5.12 13.17 15.60
C ALA A 125 4.91 14.65 15.96
N PRO A 126 3.71 15.19 16.21
CA PRO A 126 3.54 16.58 16.61
C PRO A 126 4.19 16.94 17.96
N TRP A 127 4.47 15.96 18.81
CA TRP A 127 5.02 16.15 20.16
C TRP A 127 6.55 16.16 20.21
N PHE A 128 7.21 15.76 19.12
CA PHE A 128 8.67 15.65 19.06
C PHE A 128 9.25 16.63 18.02
N PRO A 129 10.29 17.39 18.38
CA PRO A 129 10.92 18.34 17.45
C PRO A 129 11.65 17.62 16.31
N SER A 130 12.19 16.44 16.52
CA SER A 130 12.94 15.69 15.50
C SER A 130 12.32 14.32 15.20
N VAL A 131 12.24 13.97 13.92
CA VAL A 131 11.80 12.66 13.45
C VAL A 131 12.71 12.22 12.31
N GLU A 132 13.21 10.99 12.38
CA GLU A 132 13.95 10.32 11.31
C GLU A 132 13.39 8.92 11.06
N ILE A 133 13.50 8.42 9.84
CA ILE A 133 13.07 7.07 9.48
C ILE A 133 14.28 6.27 9.03
N VAL A 134 14.42 5.04 9.55
CA VAL A 134 15.37 4.05 9.04
C VAL A 134 14.57 2.89 8.45
N GLU A 135 14.74 2.62 7.15
CA GLU A 135 14.11 1.49 6.49
C GLU A 135 15.17 0.49 6.04
N THR A 136 14.92 -0.78 6.28
CA THR A 136 15.82 -1.87 5.91
C THR A 136 15.07 -2.92 5.11
N HIS A 137 15.60 -3.27 3.95
CA HIS A 137 15.04 -4.32 3.11
C HIS A 137 16.11 -5.29 2.62
N HIS A 138 15.66 -6.39 2.02
CA HIS A 138 16.53 -7.35 1.37
C HIS A 138 17.39 -6.69 0.27
N ALA A 139 18.57 -7.25 0.01
CA ALA A 139 19.55 -6.69 -0.92
C ALA A 139 19.02 -6.51 -2.37
N GLY A 140 18.02 -7.28 -2.77
CA GLY A 140 17.42 -7.21 -4.10
C GLY A 140 16.34 -6.12 -4.29
N LYS A 141 16.02 -5.31 -3.25
CA LYS A 141 15.07 -4.20 -3.40
C LYS A 141 15.72 -3.03 -4.16
N VAL A 142 15.11 -2.66 -5.28
CA VAL A 142 15.66 -1.67 -6.22
C VAL A 142 15.38 -0.23 -5.80
N ASP A 143 14.15 0.05 -5.38
CA ASP A 143 13.73 1.40 -4.96
C ASP A 143 14.33 1.77 -3.59
N SER A 144 14.75 3.02 -3.45
CA SER A 144 15.29 3.61 -2.22
C SER A 144 14.98 5.12 -2.23
N PRO A 145 14.29 5.63 -1.19
CA PRO A 145 13.66 4.92 -0.07
C PRO A 145 12.48 4.03 -0.50
N SER A 146 12.06 3.12 0.39
CA SER A 146 10.86 2.30 0.15
C SER A 146 9.59 3.17 0.08
N GLY A 147 8.63 2.76 -0.77
CA GLY A 147 7.35 3.49 -0.88
C GLY A 147 6.60 3.60 0.46
N THR A 148 6.73 2.61 1.35
CA THR A 148 6.15 2.68 2.71
C THR A 148 6.80 3.78 3.55
N ALA A 149 8.13 3.90 3.52
CA ALA A 149 8.84 4.93 4.26
C ALA A 149 8.54 6.34 3.72
N VAL A 150 8.49 6.50 2.39
CA VAL A 150 8.06 7.75 1.75
C VAL A 150 6.65 8.14 2.22
N ARG A 151 5.70 7.20 2.16
CA ARG A 151 4.33 7.46 2.60
C ARG A 151 4.24 7.77 4.09
N THR A 152 5.02 7.09 4.93
CA THR A 152 5.09 7.39 6.38
C THR A 152 5.59 8.81 6.62
N ALA A 153 6.64 9.25 5.92
CA ALA A 153 7.17 10.61 6.02
C ALA A 153 6.13 11.67 5.60
N GLU A 154 5.43 11.46 4.49
CA GLU A 154 4.36 12.35 4.02
C GLU A 154 3.24 12.49 5.05
N LEU A 155 2.79 11.37 5.63
CA LEU A 155 1.73 11.36 6.64
C LEU A 155 2.16 12.03 7.95
N ILE A 156 3.41 11.84 8.38
CA ILE A 156 3.99 12.53 9.53
C ILE A 156 4.05 14.05 9.26
N ALA A 157 4.50 14.46 8.08
CA ALA A 157 4.55 15.88 7.71
C ALA A 157 3.14 16.51 7.70
N ASP A 158 2.15 15.78 7.18
CA ASP A 158 0.74 16.20 7.22
C ASP A 158 0.23 16.37 8.66
N ALA A 159 0.54 15.42 9.55
CA ALA A 159 0.16 15.49 10.96
C ALA A 159 0.84 16.65 11.70
N ARG A 160 2.00 17.10 11.21
CA ARG A 160 2.76 18.22 11.76
C ARG A 160 2.44 19.58 11.11
N ARG A 161 1.47 19.66 10.23
CA ARG A 161 1.18 20.89 9.44
C ARG A 161 1.10 22.16 10.29
N GLU A 162 0.52 22.08 11.48
CA GLU A 162 0.37 23.20 12.42
C GLU A 162 1.63 23.46 13.29
N VAL A 163 2.46 22.41 13.47
CA VAL A 163 3.69 22.46 14.31
C VAL A 163 4.90 22.89 13.48
N GLY A 164 4.87 22.61 12.18
CA GLY A 164 5.95 22.90 11.25
C GLY A 164 6.90 21.73 11.00
N PRO A 165 7.94 21.95 10.17
CA PRO A 165 8.89 20.91 9.78
C PRO A 165 9.66 20.37 10.99
N VAL A 166 10.25 19.18 10.83
CA VAL A 166 11.12 18.59 11.86
C VAL A 166 12.47 19.31 11.92
N ASP A 167 13.09 19.26 13.09
CA ASP A 167 14.47 19.67 13.29
C ASP A 167 15.42 18.61 12.70
N ALA A 168 15.96 18.88 11.51
CA ALA A 168 16.84 17.98 10.79
C ALA A 168 18.11 18.74 10.35
N PRO A 169 19.12 18.88 11.23
CA PRO A 169 20.33 19.64 10.91
C PRO A 169 21.20 18.92 9.88
N HIS A 170 21.96 19.69 9.10
CA HIS A 170 22.95 19.20 8.13
C HIS A 170 22.40 18.26 7.04
N VAL A 171 21.17 18.53 6.57
CA VAL A 171 20.48 17.69 5.55
C VAL A 171 21.15 17.72 4.18
N ASP A 172 22.05 18.63 3.92
CA ASP A 172 22.89 18.73 2.72
C ASP A 172 23.99 17.66 2.65
N GLN A 173 24.32 17.04 3.80
CA GLN A 173 25.31 15.97 3.87
C GLN A 173 24.70 14.65 3.41
N ARG A 174 25.38 13.93 2.51
CA ARG A 174 24.91 12.64 1.96
C ARG A 174 24.56 11.59 3.00
N ALA A 175 25.27 11.58 4.14
CA ALA A 175 25.02 10.64 5.24
C ALA A 175 23.73 10.93 6.03
N ARG A 176 23.07 12.08 5.79
CA ARG A 176 21.85 12.49 6.49
C ARG A 176 20.57 11.96 5.83
N GLY A 177 20.69 10.96 4.97
CA GLY A 177 19.56 10.31 4.32
C GLY A 177 18.93 11.16 3.20
N GLN A 178 17.85 10.66 2.64
CA GLN A 178 17.04 11.38 1.66
C GLN A 178 15.90 12.11 2.35
N GLN A 179 15.78 13.41 2.07
CA GLN A 179 14.67 14.22 2.59
C GLN A 179 13.37 13.92 1.83
N VAL A 180 12.32 13.59 2.57
CA VAL A 180 10.95 13.47 2.06
C VAL A 180 10.04 14.28 2.98
N ALA A 181 9.40 15.32 2.46
CA ALA A 181 8.53 16.21 3.22
C ALA A 181 9.20 16.73 4.52
N SER A 182 10.48 17.11 4.46
CA SER A 182 11.35 17.53 5.56
C SER A 182 11.82 16.43 6.53
N ILE A 183 11.47 15.16 6.31
CA ILE A 183 11.86 14.05 7.18
C ILE A 183 13.00 13.26 6.53
N PRO A 184 14.15 13.08 7.22
CA PRO A 184 15.23 12.24 6.72
C PRO A 184 14.84 10.76 6.71
N ILE A 185 15.08 10.08 5.58
CA ILE A 185 14.92 8.63 5.44
C ILE A 185 16.24 7.99 5.11
N HIS A 186 16.66 7.03 5.92
CA HIS A 186 17.88 6.24 5.77
C HIS A 186 17.52 4.84 5.27
N SER A 187 18.12 4.43 4.16
CA SER A 187 17.82 3.14 3.52
C SER A 187 18.95 2.15 3.67
N LEU A 188 18.68 1.01 4.27
CA LEU A 188 19.60 -0.12 4.37
C LEU A 188 19.17 -1.27 3.46
N ARG A 189 20.15 -2.00 2.89
CA ARG A 189 19.93 -3.18 2.04
C ARG A 189 20.80 -4.32 2.56
N LEU A 190 20.16 -5.30 3.25
CA LEU A 190 20.86 -6.35 3.97
C LEU A 190 20.36 -7.74 3.57
N PRO A 191 21.26 -8.72 3.36
CA PRO A 191 20.87 -10.12 3.23
C PRO A 191 20.16 -10.61 4.49
N GLY A 192 19.14 -11.46 4.36
CA GLY A 192 18.41 -12.05 5.50
C GLY A 192 17.35 -11.16 6.14
N VAL A 193 17.23 -9.90 5.75
CA VAL A 193 16.13 -9.01 6.15
C VAL A 193 15.06 -9.01 5.06
N LYS A 194 13.78 -9.08 5.43
CA LYS A 194 12.69 -8.91 4.50
C LYS A 194 12.30 -7.44 4.37
N ALA A 195 11.74 -6.87 5.43
CA ALA A 195 11.42 -5.44 5.52
C ALA A 195 11.34 -5.01 6.99
N VAL A 196 11.98 -3.90 7.31
CA VAL A 196 11.94 -3.28 8.64
C VAL A 196 11.76 -1.78 8.44
N GLN A 197 10.99 -1.14 9.33
CA GLN A 197 10.91 0.31 9.42
C GLN A 197 10.97 0.73 10.88
N ASP A 198 11.92 1.59 11.19
CA ASP A 198 12.03 2.30 12.45
C ASP A 198 11.67 3.77 12.23
N VAL A 199 10.71 4.30 12.98
CA VAL A 199 10.46 5.73 13.10
C VAL A 199 11.00 6.18 14.45
N LEU A 200 12.02 7.04 14.40
CA LEU A 200 12.70 7.58 15.59
C LEU A 200 12.20 9.01 15.82
N LEU A 201 11.55 9.22 16.95
CA LEU A 201 11.04 10.52 17.37
C LEU A 201 11.84 10.95 18.59
N SER A 202 12.49 12.12 18.54
CA SER A 202 13.41 12.55 19.57
C SER A 202 13.11 13.97 20.05
N GLY A 203 13.21 14.15 21.36
CA GLY A 203 13.07 15.42 22.08
C GLY A 203 14.09 15.54 23.19
N PRO A 204 14.11 16.66 23.93
CA PRO A 204 15.03 16.87 25.02
C PRO A 204 14.90 15.79 26.11
N GLY A 205 15.92 14.92 26.22
CA GLY A 205 16.02 13.92 27.27
C GLY A 205 15.28 12.60 26.98
N GLU A 206 14.64 12.44 25.82
CA GLU A 206 13.90 11.20 25.48
C GLU A 206 13.92 10.88 23.98
N THR A 207 13.71 9.63 23.67
CA THR A 207 13.50 9.13 22.31
C THR A 207 12.40 8.08 22.32
N LEU A 208 11.43 8.21 21.44
CA LEU A 208 10.42 7.19 21.16
C LEU A 208 10.78 6.51 19.82
N THR A 209 10.86 5.18 19.83
CA THR A 209 11.05 4.40 18.59
C THR A 209 9.82 3.55 18.33
N ILE A 210 9.26 3.68 17.13
CA ILE A 210 8.20 2.82 16.63
C ILE A 210 8.81 1.92 15.56
N ARG A 211 8.93 0.63 15.87
CA ARG A 211 9.56 -0.37 15.01
C ARG A 211 8.55 -1.39 14.52
N HIS A 212 8.60 -1.67 13.23
CA HIS A 212 7.86 -2.76 12.61
C HIS A 212 8.80 -3.64 11.78
N ASP A 213 8.78 -4.94 12.05
CA ASP A 213 9.53 -5.98 11.32
C ASP A 213 8.56 -6.89 10.56
N THR A 214 8.71 -6.99 9.25
CA THR A 214 8.07 -8.02 8.42
C THR A 214 9.05 -9.18 8.25
N ASN A 215 8.80 -10.31 8.88
CA ASN A 215 9.66 -11.48 8.82
C ASN A 215 9.22 -12.49 7.74
N ASP A 216 7.91 -12.56 7.47
CA ASP A 216 7.31 -13.48 6.53
C ASP A 216 6.14 -12.86 5.76
N ASP A 217 5.76 -13.42 4.58
CA ASP A 217 4.63 -12.97 3.77
C ASP A 217 3.28 -13.22 4.47
N VAL A 218 3.24 -14.13 5.44
CA VAL A 218 2.07 -14.38 6.30
C VAL A 218 1.59 -13.12 7.01
N ALA A 219 2.47 -12.15 7.24
CA ALA A 219 2.12 -10.83 7.80
C ALA A 219 1.09 -10.05 6.96
N TYR A 220 0.93 -10.38 5.67
CA TYR A 220 -0.01 -9.72 4.77
C TYR A 220 -1.40 -10.35 4.77
N VAL A 221 -1.55 -11.60 5.24
CA VAL A 221 -2.79 -12.38 5.16
C VAL A 221 -3.98 -11.66 5.82
N ALA A 222 -3.78 -11.17 7.03
CA ALA A 222 -4.86 -10.48 7.76
C ALA A 222 -5.33 -9.19 7.06
N GLY A 223 -4.39 -8.41 6.51
CA GLY A 223 -4.73 -7.22 5.74
C GLY A 223 -5.36 -7.52 4.38
N ILE A 224 -4.94 -8.60 3.71
CA ILE A 224 -5.59 -9.07 2.48
C ILE A 224 -7.03 -9.47 2.77
N ARG A 225 -7.29 -10.24 3.83
CA ARG A 225 -8.65 -10.64 4.26
C ARG A 225 -9.52 -9.41 4.54
N ALA A 226 -9.02 -8.46 5.33
CA ALA A 226 -9.73 -7.23 5.63
C ALA A 226 -10.06 -6.41 4.37
N ALA A 227 -9.10 -6.27 3.45
CA ALA A 227 -9.31 -5.55 2.19
C ALA A 227 -10.33 -6.23 1.28
N LEU A 228 -10.26 -7.56 1.11
CA LEU A 228 -11.22 -8.35 0.32
C LEU A 228 -12.64 -8.18 0.86
N THR A 229 -12.81 -8.29 2.19
CA THR A 229 -14.13 -8.15 2.83
C THR A 229 -14.70 -6.74 2.66
N ALA A 230 -13.86 -5.70 2.75
CA ALA A 230 -14.32 -4.32 2.70
C ALA A 230 -14.64 -3.83 1.29
N VAL A 231 -13.82 -4.17 0.29
CA VAL A 231 -13.87 -3.58 -1.05
C VAL A 231 -15.20 -3.83 -1.78
N GLY A 232 -15.88 -4.95 -1.51
CA GLY A 232 -17.15 -5.30 -2.14
C GLY A 232 -18.28 -4.27 -1.88
N SER A 233 -18.28 -3.64 -0.72
CA SER A 233 -19.28 -2.63 -0.33
C SER A 233 -18.80 -1.18 -0.53
N MET A 234 -17.53 -0.97 -0.89
CA MET A 234 -16.98 0.37 -1.09
C MET A 234 -17.51 1.03 -2.35
N ARG A 235 -17.53 2.36 -2.33
CA ARG A 235 -17.86 3.22 -3.48
C ARG A 235 -16.80 4.31 -3.57
N GLY A 236 -16.45 4.69 -4.81
CA GLY A 236 -15.41 5.67 -5.06
C GLY A 236 -14.01 5.15 -4.72
N LEU A 237 -13.07 6.06 -4.49
CA LEU A 237 -11.66 5.74 -4.23
C LEU A 237 -11.32 5.82 -2.74
N THR A 238 -10.81 4.72 -2.20
CA THR A 238 -10.19 4.65 -0.87
C THR A 238 -8.71 4.29 -1.01
N VAL A 239 -7.83 4.92 -0.22
CA VAL A 239 -6.38 4.66 -0.23
C VAL A 239 -5.90 4.30 1.16
N GLY A 240 -5.27 3.14 1.28
CA GLY A 240 -4.74 2.59 2.52
C GLY A 240 -5.72 1.70 3.28
N LEU A 241 -5.19 0.87 4.18
CA LEU A 241 -5.99 0.02 5.06
C LEU A 241 -6.52 0.75 6.30
N GLY A 242 -6.07 1.96 6.61
CA GLY A 242 -6.45 2.68 7.82
C GLY A 242 -7.97 2.77 7.99
N SER A 243 -8.68 3.24 6.97
CA SER A 243 -10.15 3.34 6.97
C SER A 243 -10.85 1.98 7.11
N VAL A 244 -10.28 0.91 6.53
CA VAL A 244 -10.79 -0.47 6.65
C VAL A 244 -10.66 -0.99 8.07
N LEU A 245 -9.57 -0.61 8.75
CA LEU A 245 -9.27 -1.02 10.12
C LEU A 245 -9.91 -0.09 11.18
N GLY A 246 -10.61 0.96 10.76
CA GLY A 246 -11.18 1.97 11.66
C GLY A 246 -10.13 2.84 12.35
N ILE A 247 -8.96 2.99 11.74
CA ILE A 247 -7.85 3.84 12.18
C ILE A 247 -7.53 4.86 11.08
N GLY A 248 -7.55 6.14 11.41
CA GLY A 248 -7.29 7.23 10.46
C GLY A 248 -8.04 8.46 10.79
#